data_a03df1422185c66525f0e37f1d470493
#
_entry.id   a03df1422185c66525f0e37f1d470493
#
_cell.length_a   1.000
_cell.length_b   1.000
_cell.length_c   1.000
_cell.angle_alpha   90.00
_cell.angle_beta   90.00
_cell.angle_gamma   90.00
#
_symmetry.space_group_name_H-M   'P 1'
#
loop_
_entity.id
_entity.type
_entity.pdbx_description
1 polymer ?
#
loop_
_entity_poly.entity_id
_entity_poly.type
_entity_poly.pdbx_seq_one_letter_code
_entity_poly.pdbx_strand_id
1 'polypeptide(L)'
;MQIFFESRKVAELIPSDIGPSLTYDPDWLSLPGAFPVSTRMPPREASYAPSIVLPWIVNLLPEEDNLEAIARLTGVAKADALGILAEIGRDTSGALSFAERGTARMHYRPVETADELERIINELPSKPFLAGDDGVSMSLAGVQTKIGVHIDDQGQICIPINGSPSTWILKPDTDRLWGSVYNEAFCMRLALNSGLNTPTIRIGRAVTRKFILIERYDRVREGDVWRRIHQEDMCQALGHFPSTKYEFNKAGRRGPGL
;
A
#
# COMPACT_ATOMS: atom_id res chain seq x y z
N MET A 1 18.67 -2.18 -1.54
CA MET A 1 17.32 -2.82 -1.54
C MET A 1 16.85 -2.93 -2.98
N GLN A 2 16.41 -4.11 -3.38
CA GLN A 2 15.96 -4.35 -4.75
C GLN A 2 14.45 -4.07 -4.89
N ILE A 3 14.07 -3.54 -6.06
CA ILE A 3 12.68 -3.29 -6.43
C ILE A 3 12.31 -4.28 -7.53
N PHE A 4 11.15 -4.91 -7.38
CA PHE A 4 10.65 -5.91 -8.31
C PHE A 4 9.29 -5.53 -8.88
N PHE A 5 9.08 -5.86 -10.15
CA PHE A 5 7.79 -6.00 -10.77
C PHE A 5 7.56 -7.49 -11.04
N GLU A 6 6.62 -8.08 -10.30
CA GLU A 6 6.46 -9.54 -10.27
C GLU A 6 7.78 -10.24 -9.89
N SER A 7 8.37 -11.05 -10.78
CA SER A 7 9.64 -11.72 -10.56
C SER A 7 10.84 -10.98 -11.17
N ARG A 8 10.62 -9.83 -11.83
CA ARG A 8 11.68 -9.10 -12.54
C ARG A 8 12.24 -7.99 -11.68
N LYS A 9 13.54 -7.91 -11.56
CA LYS A 9 14.21 -6.77 -10.96
C LYS A 9 14.03 -5.54 -11.85
N VAL A 10 13.52 -4.46 -11.26
CA VAL A 10 13.28 -3.18 -11.93
C VAL A 10 14.40 -2.20 -11.67
N ALA A 11 14.81 -2.09 -10.42
CA ALA A 11 15.78 -1.11 -9.96
C ALA A 11 16.39 -1.54 -8.61
N GLU A 12 17.37 -0.78 -8.19
CA GLU A 12 17.98 -0.93 -6.86
C GLU A 12 18.03 0.42 -6.13
N LEU A 13 17.67 0.39 -4.85
CA LEU A 13 17.82 1.50 -3.93
C LEU A 13 19.12 1.31 -3.14
N ILE A 14 20.00 2.27 -3.25
CA ILE A 14 21.31 2.29 -2.57
C ILE A 14 21.23 3.34 -1.46
N PRO A 15 21.33 2.93 -0.17
CA PRO A 15 21.27 3.86 0.95
C PRO A 15 22.51 4.76 0.98
N SER A 16 22.34 5.99 1.48
CA SER A 16 23.42 6.91 1.85
C SER A 16 22.97 7.80 3.01
N ASP A 17 23.89 8.56 3.60
CA ASP A 17 23.62 9.46 4.74
C ASP A 17 22.59 10.54 4.43
N ILE A 18 22.41 10.90 3.17
CA ILE A 18 21.44 11.91 2.70
C ILE A 18 20.16 11.32 2.13
N GLY A 19 20.00 9.98 2.22
CA GLY A 19 18.86 9.23 1.70
C GLY A 19 19.22 8.29 0.55
N PRO A 20 18.29 7.48 0.07
CA PRO A 20 18.54 6.48 -0.97
C PRO A 20 18.65 7.09 -2.37
N SER A 21 19.57 6.61 -3.17
CA SER A 21 19.58 6.79 -4.63
C SER A 21 18.92 5.59 -5.32
N LEU A 22 18.45 5.77 -6.56
CA LEU A 22 17.83 4.71 -7.36
C LEU A 22 18.58 4.53 -8.67
N THR A 23 18.90 3.28 -9.00
CA THR A 23 19.49 2.90 -10.30
C THR A 23 18.62 1.82 -10.93
N TYR A 24 18.20 2.01 -12.16
CA TYR A 24 17.47 1.00 -12.90
C TYR A 24 18.35 -0.20 -13.22
N ASP A 25 17.72 -1.37 -13.24
CA ASP A 25 18.37 -2.61 -13.66
C ASP A 25 18.58 -2.57 -15.19
N PRO A 26 19.77 -2.91 -15.73
CA PRO A 26 20.02 -2.92 -17.17
C PRO A 26 19.10 -3.84 -17.96
N ASP A 27 18.72 -4.99 -17.38
CA ASP A 27 17.79 -5.92 -18.04
C ASP A 27 16.38 -5.31 -18.13
N TRP A 28 15.96 -4.55 -17.10
CA TRP A 28 14.71 -3.80 -17.14
C TRP A 28 14.73 -2.72 -18.22
N LEU A 29 15.80 -1.95 -18.32
CA LEU A 29 15.95 -0.91 -19.33
C LEU A 29 15.89 -1.43 -20.78
N SER A 30 16.31 -2.67 -20.99
CA SER A 30 16.30 -3.31 -22.30
C SER A 30 14.95 -3.90 -22.71
N LEU A 31 13.98 -3.99 -21.78
CA LEU A 31 12.69 -4.62 -22.04
C LEU A 31 11.76 -3.71 -22.86
N PRO A 32 11.16 -4.21 -23.95
CA PRO A 32 10.04 -3.55 -24.58
C PRO A 32 8.88 -3.39 -23.59
N GLY A 33 8.45 -2.14 -23.35
CA GLY A 33 7.38 -1.85 -22.41
C GLY A 33 7.81 -1.67 -20.96
N ALA A 34 9.13 -1.53 -20.70
CA ALA A 34 9.62 -1.08 -19.40
C ALA A 34 8.95 0.26 -19.02
N PHE A 35 8.34 0.29 -17.83
CA PHE A 35 7.70 1.49 -17.34
C PHE A 35 8.55 2.15 -16.23
N PRO A 36 8.40 3.46 -15.99
CA PRO A 36 9.10 4.16 -14.93
C PRO A 36 8.56 3.76 -13.55
N VAL A 37 9.41 3.70 -12.53
CA VAL A 37 8.97 3.52 -11.14
C VAL A 37 8.16 4.73 -10.63
N SER A 38 8.40 5.89 -11.25
CA SER A 38 7.66 7.14 -11.02
C SER A 38 7.77 8.00 -12.28
N THR A 39 6.78 8.83 -12.56
CA THR A 39 6.82 9.81 -13.65
C THR A 39 8.00 10.77 -13.53
N ARG A 40 8.51 10.98 -12.31
CA ARG A 40 9.72 11.78 -12.03
C ARG A 40 11.03 11.03 -12.25
N MET A 41 10.96 9.74 -12.42
CA MET A 41 12.10 8.85 -12.60
C MET A 41 11.96 8.00 -13.87
N PRO A 42 11.94 8.62 -15.08
CA PRO A 42 11.88 7.87 -16.33
C PRO A 42 13.10 6.93 -16.46
N PRO A 43 12.95 5.76 -17.14
CA PRO A 43 14.03 4.80 -17.29
C PRO A 43 15.29 5.40 -17.91
N ARG A 44 16.43 5.24 -17.24
CA ARG A 44 17.76 5.66 -17.69
C ARG A 44 18.87 4.93 -16.94
N GLU A 45 20.08 4.89 -17.49
CA GLU A 45 21.24 4.27 -16.85
C GLU A 45 21.76 5.06 -15.65
N ALA A 46 21.73 6.40 -15.72
CA ALA A 46 22.21 7.27 -14.65
C ALA A 46 21.29 7.20 -13.42
N SER A 47 21.88 7.11 -12.24
CA SER A 47 21.17 7.06 -10.97
C SER A 47 20.35 8.34 -10.70
N TYR A 48 19.29 8.18 -9.93
CA TYR A 48 18.49 9.27 -9.37
C TYR A 48 18.95 9.64 -7.97
N ALA A 49 19.08 10.94 -7.74
CA ALA A 49 19.52 11.47 -6.46
C ALA A 49 18.46 11.29 -5.34
N PRO A 50 18.88 11.23 -4.08
CA PRO A 50 17.98 11.09 -2.92
C PRO A 50 16.86 12.12 -2.87
N SER A 51 17.10 13.35 -3.30
CA SER A 51 16.07 14.42 -3.33
C SER A 51 14.88 14.11 -4.27
N ILE A 52 15.06 13.24 -5.26
CA ILE A 52 14.00 12.78 -6.15
C ILE A 52 13.37 11.48 -5.62
N VAL A 53 14.20 10.57 -5.10
CA VAL A 53 13.81 9.23 -4.68
C VAL A 53 13.05 9.23 -3.35
N LEU A 54 13.51 10.01 -2.38
CA LEU A 54 12.97 9.99 -1.03
C LEU A 54 11.48 10.38 -0.95
N PRO A 55 11.00 11.47 -1.61
CA PRO A 55 9.57 11.77 -1.64
C PRO A 55 8.72 10.63 -2.19
N TRP A 56 9.19 9.92 -3.22
CA TRP A 56 8.50 8.79 -3.79
C TRP A 56 8.37 7.61 -2.79
N ILE A 57 9.46 7.27 -2.10
CA ILE A 57 9.49 6.17 -1.13
C ILE A 57 8.57 6.45 0.06
N VAL A 58 8.65 7.65 0.66
CA VAL A 58 7.89 7.94 1.88
C VAL A 58 6.38 7.99 1.64
N ASN A 59 5.94 8.26 0.41
CA ASN A 59 4.52 8.17 0.04
C ASN A 59 4.00 6.73 -0.16
N LEU A 60 4.88 5.73 -0.18
CA LEU A 60 4.49 4.31 -0.15
C LEU A 60 4.20 3.82 1.27
N LEU A 61 4.68 4.54 2.27
CA LEU A 61 4.54 4.17 3.68
C LEU A 61 3.19 4.64 4.25
N PRO A 62 2.68 3.99 5.29
CA PRO A 62 1.57 4.50 6.06
C PRO A 62 1.96 5.81 6.75
N GLU A 63 0.96 6.59 7.13
CA GLU A 63 1.16 7.91 7.69
C GLU A 63 0.98 7.91 9.22
N GLU A 64 1.56 8.93 9.88
CA GLU A 64 1.36 9.28 11.29
C GLU A 64 1.47 8.10 12.29
N ASP A 65 0.39 7.82 13.01
CA ASP A 65 0.32 6.84 14.11
C ASP A 65 0.56 5.40 13.62
N ASN A 66 0.12 5.08 12.40
CA ASN A 66 0.34 3.77 11.80
C ASN A 66 1.84 3.52 11.56
N LEU A 67 2.56 4.51 11.04
CA LEU A 67 4.01 4.39 10.82
C LEU A 67 4.77 4.24 12.14
N GLU A 68 4.35 4.98 13.18
CA GLU A 68 4.94 4.89 14.51
C GLU A 68 4.71 3.53 15.17
N ALA A 69 3.50 2.97 15.02
CA ALA A 69 3.19 1.64 15.52
C ALA A 69 4.04 0.57 14.82
N ILE A 70 4.19 0.64 13.49
CA ILE A 70 5.03 -0.28 12.72
C ILE A 70 6.49 -0.17 13.14
N ALA A 71 7.03 1.04 13.26
CA ALA A 71 8.41 1.28 13.70
C ALA A 71 8.68 0.62 15.05
N ARG A 72 7.75 0.71 16.01
CA ARG A 72 7.85 0.04 17.32
C ARG A 72 7.78 -1.49 17.21
N LEU A 73 6.89 -2.02 16.37
CA LEU A 73 6.70 -3.46 16.21
C LEU A 73 7.90 -4.14 15.54
N THR A 74 8.49 -3.46 14.54
CA THR A 74 9.61 -4.00 13.76
C THR A 74 10.98 -3.67 14.36
N GLY A 75 11.04 -2.75 15.34
CA GLY A 75 12.30 -2.27 15.90
C GLY A 75 13.10 -1.37 14.94
N VAL A 76 12.51 -0.92 13.84
CA VAL A 76 13.12 -0.06 12.83
C VAL A 76 12.83 1.40 13.17
N ALA A 77 13.83 2.27 13.02
CA ALA A 77 13.62 3.71 13.26
C ALA A 77 12.58 4.28 12.28
N LYS A 78 11.65 5.11 12.78
CA LYS A 78 10.60 5.76 11.96
C LYS A 78 11.18 6.55 10.77
N ALA A 79 12.38 7.11 10.93
CA ALA A 79 13.08 7.86 9.87
C ALA A 79 13.74 6.96 8.81
N ASP A 80 13.90 5.67 9.09
CA ASP A 80 14.48 4.71 8.16
C ASP A 80 13.40 4.13 7.24
N ALA A 81 13.07 4.89 6.20
CA ALA A 81 12.06 4.50 5.21
C ALA A 81 12.40 3.19 4.49
N LEU A 82 13.68 2.91 4.24
CA LEU A 82 14.11 1.66 3.61
C LEU A 82 13.98 0.47 4.55
N GLY A 83 14.38 0.63 5.81
CA GLY A 83 14.19 -0.40 6.83
C GLY A 83 12.71 -0.74 7.02
N ILE A 84 11.83 0.26 7.09
CA ILE A 84 10.37 0.03 7.16
C ILE A 84 9.86 -0.71 5.91
N LEU A 85 10.27 -0.29 4.70
CA LEU A 85 9.87 -0.99 3.46
C LEU A 85 10.41 -2.42 3.37
N ALA A 86 11.57 -2.72 3.97
CA ALA A 86 12.06 -4.09 4.04
C ALA A 86 11.08 -5.01 4.79
N GLU A 87 10.42 -4.49 5.82
CA GLU A 87 9.46 -5.23 6.63
C GLU A 87 8.08 -5.34 5.97
N ILE A 88 7.56 -4.22 5.44
CA ILE A 88 6.16 -4.14 4.99
C ILE A 88 6.00 -3.96 3.47
N GLY A 89 7.06 -3.95 2.69
CA GLY A 89 7.05 -3.52 1.29
C GLY A 89 6.77 -4.62 0.25
N ARG A 90 6.36 -5.83 0.63
CA ARG A 90 6.10 -6.90 -0.35
C ARG A 90 4.78 -6.71 -1.12
N ASP A 91 3.77 -6.11 -0.50
CA ASP A 91 2.50 -5.75 -1.16
C ASP A 91 2.19 -4.28 -0.92
N THR A 92 2.58 -3.43 -1.86
CA THR A 92 2.39 -1.98 -1.80
C THR A 92 1.25 -1.52 -2.71
N SER A 93 0.93 -0.23 -2.66
CA SER A 93 0.11 0.42 -3.70
C SER A 93 0.85 0.36 -5.04
N GLY A 94 0.12 0.00 -6.10
CA GLY A 94 0.71 -0.20 -7.43
C GLY A 94 1.35 -1.56 -7.63
N ALA A 95 2.30 -1.63 -8.57
CA ALA A 95 2.82 -2.90 -9.07
C ALA A 95 4.13 -3.34 -8.41
N LEU A 96 4.83 -2.44 -7.75
CA LEU A 96 6.18 -2.70 -7.27
C LEU A 96 6.19 -3.39 -5.90
N SER A 97 7.22 -4.20 -5.66
CA SER A 97 7.51 -4.80 -4.37
C SER A 97 8.99 -4.56 -4.00
N PHE A 98 9.25 -4.44 -2.69
CA PHE A 98 10.57 -4.10 -2.14
C PHE A 98 11.28 -5.30 -1.52
N ALA A 99 10.86 -6.49 -1.85
CA ALA A 99 11.55 -7.75 -1.57
C ALA A 99 11.25 -8.72 -2.69
N GLU A 100 12.17 -9.63 -2.93
CA GLU A 100 11.97 -10.71 -3.89
C GLU A 100 10.70 -11.49 -3.51
N ARG A 101 9.82 -11.69 -4.48
CA ARG A 101 8.71 -12.61 -4.32
C ARG A 101 9.27 -14.02 -4.31
N GLY A 102 9.01 -14.75 -3.25
CA GLY A 102 9.14 -16.20 -3.28
C GLY A 102 8.33 -16.73 -4.48
N THR A 103 8.95 -17.59 -5.27
CA THR A 103 8.43 -18.07 -6.54
C THR A 103 7.05 -18.73 -6.41
N ALA A 104 6.15 -18.34 -7.26
CA ALA A 104 5.14 -19.14 -7.94
C ALA A 104 3.78 -19.41 -7.30
N ARG A 105 3.57 -19.56 -6.02
CA ARG A 105 2.22 -19.77 -5.48
C ARG A 105 1.77 -18.60 -4.64
N MET A 106 0.56 -18.08 -4.95
CA MET A 106 -0.12 -17.13 -4.10
C MET A 106 -0.57 -17.85 -2.83
N HIS A 107 -0.25 -17.28 -1.68
CA HIS A 107 -0.60 -17.82 -0.37
C HIS A 107 -1.56 -16.88 0.34
N TYR A 108 -2.71 -17.40 0.68
CA TYR A 108 -3.77 -16.69 1.35
C TYR A 108 -4.19 -17.48 2.58
N ARG A 109 -4.10 -16.88 3.76
CA ARG A 109 -4.57 -17.48 5.01
C ARG A 109 -6.04 -17.10 5.20
N PRO A 110 -6.98 -18.07 5.17
CA PRO A 110 -8.38 -17.77 5.38
C PRO A 110 -8.62 -17.24 6.80
N VAL A 111 -9.59 -16.33 6.92
CA VAL A 111 -10.14 -15.88 8.20
C VAL A 111 -11.38 -16.74 8.48
N GLU A 112 -11.25 -17.71 9.37
CA GLU A 112 -12.21 -18.81 9.50
C GLU A 112 -13.56 -18.38 10.10
N THR A 113 -13.54 -17.39 11.00
CA THR A 113 -14.75 -16.99 11.75
C THR A 113 -14.92 -15.47 11.80
N ALA A 114 -16.16 -15.03 12.08
CA ALA A 114 -16.46 -13.63 12.34
C ALA A 114 -15.74 -13.10 13.58
N ASP A 115 -15.57 -13.93 14.61
CA ASP A 115 -14.83 -13.58 15.83
C ASP A 115 -13.35 -13.36 15.54
N GLU A 116 -12.74 -14.20 14.69
CA GLU A 116 -11.36 -13.98 14.25
C GLU A 116 -11.23 -12.68 13.47
N LEU A 117 -12.15 -12.39 12.56
CA LEU A 117 -12.15 -11.13 11.82
C LEU A 117 -12.28 -9.93 12.75
N GLU A 118 -13.17 -10.01 13.75
CA GLU A 118 -13.33 -8.93 14.74
C GLU A 118 -12.07 -8.73 15.57
N ARG A 119 -11.41 -9.81 16.00
CA ARG A 119 -10.13 -9.74 16.69
C ARG A 119 -9.08 -9.04 15.82
N ILE A 120 -8.94 -9.42 14.55
CA ILE A 120 -8.04 -8.76 13.60
C ILE A 120 -8.35 -7.27 13.52
N ILE A 121 -9.62 -6.90 13.29
CA ILE A 121 -10.05 -5.49 13.20
C ILE A 121 -9.68 -4.71 14.47
N ASN A 122 -9.87 -5.28 15.64
CA ASN A 122 -9.57 -4.63 16.91
C ASN A 122 -8.06 -4.50 17.18
N GLU A 123 -7.23 -5.35 16.58
CA GLU A 123 -5.78 -5.27 16.69
C GLU A 123 -5.17 -4.22 15.75
N LEU A 124 -5.82 -3.89 14.60
CA LEU A 124 -5.26 -3.00 13.58
C LEU A 124 -4.75 -1.64 14.10
N PRO A 125 -5.38 -0.96 15.07
CA PRO A 125 -4.85 0.31 15.57
C PRO A 125 -3.48 0.20 16.24
N SER A 126 -3.21 -0.92 16.91
CA SER A 126 -1.92 -1.19 17.56
C SER A 126 -0.94 -1.98 16.68
N LYS A 127 -1.46 -2.69 15.68
CA LYS A 127 -0.74 -3.56 14.77
C LYS A 127 -1.19 -3.32 13.33
N PRO A 128 -0.87 -2.13 12.76
CA PRO A 128 -1.28 -1.78 11.41
C PRO A 128 -0.83 -2.84 10.40
N PHE A 129 -1.74 -3.23 9.50
CA PHE A 129 -1.54 -4.26 8.49
C PHE A 129 -1.11 -5.63 9.02
N LEU A 130 -1.27 -5.91 10.31
CA LEU A 130 -0.72 -7.08 11.00
C LEU A 130 0.82 -7.16 10.89
N ALA A 131 1.49 -6.00 10.87
CA ALA A 131 2.96 -5.95 10.80
C ALA A 131 3.60 -6.79 11.92
N GLY A 132 4.59 -7.60 11.55
CA GLY A 132 5.24 -8.55 12.45
C GLY A 132 4.56 -9.92 12.54
N ASP A 133 3.41 -10.15 11.92
CA ASP A 133 2.86 -11.50 11.76
C ASP A 133 3.61 -12.26 10.69
N ASP A 134 3.74 -13.58 10.90
CA ASP A 134 4.50 -14.45 10.01
C ASP A 134 3.97 -14.38 8.56
N GLY A 135 4.85 -14.05 7.65
CA GLY A 135 4.57 -13.93 6.24
C GLY A 135 3.76 -12.69 5.82
N VAL A 136 3.23 -11.89 6.74
CA VAL A 136 2.48 -10.68 6.40
C VAL A 136 3.43 -9.51 6.14
N SER A 137 3.31 -8.92 4.96
CA SER A 137 4.11 -7.74 4.56
C SER A 137 3.34 -6.93 3.54
N MET A 138 2.71 -5.84 3.98
CA MET A 138 1.97 -4.93 3.12
C MET A 138 2.07 -3.47 3.59
N SER A 139 2.01 -2.55 2.65
CA SER A 139 2.02 -1.11 2.89
C SER A 139 0.98 -0.41 2.03
N LEU A 140 0.03 0.23 2.68
CA LEU A 140 -1.00 1.04 2.04
C LEU A 140 -0.97 2.44 2.62
N ALA A 141 -0.68 3.43 1.80
CA ALA A 141 -0.58 4.83 2.21
C ALA A 141 -1.86 5.36 2.89
N GLY A 142 -1.71 6.40 3.71
CA GLY A 142 -2.79 7.13 4.38
C GLY A 142 -2.96 6.83 5.86
N VAL A 143 -3.71 7.70 6.53
CA VAL A 143 -3.86 7.74 8.00
C VAL A 143 -4.93 6.81 8.56
N GLN A 144 -5.95 6.46 7.75
CA GLN A 144 -7.06 5.64 8.23
C GLN A 144 -6.62 4.20 8.47
N THR A 145 -7.09 3.59 9.56
CA THR A 145 -6.93 2.16 9.86
C THR A 145 -7.49 1.33 8.71
N LYS A 146 -6.67 0.45 8.17
CA LYS A 146 -7.03 -0.43 7.04
C LYS A 146 -6.12 -1.64 6.99
N ILE A 147 -6.54 -2.65 6.22
CA ILE A 147 -5.72 -3.81 5.88
C ILE A 147 -6.04 -4.26 4.45
N GLY A 148 -5.00 -4.69 3.73
CA GLY A 148 -5.18 -5.39 2.45
C GLY A 148 -5.63 -6.83 2.69
N VAL A 149 -6.70 -7.24 2.01
CA VAL A 149 -7.22 -8.61 2.09
C VAL A 149 -7.42 -9.18 0.69
N HIS A 150 -7.60 -10.49 0.62
CA HIS A 150 -8.07 -11.17 -0.58
C HIS A 150 -9.45 -11.76 -0.29
N ILE A 151 -10.34 -11.74 -1.29
CA ILE A 151 -11.62 -12.46 -1.23
C ILE A 151 -11.52 -13.59 -2.23
N ASP A 152 -11.63 -14.82 -1.73
CA ASP A 152 -11.56 -16.00 -2.56
C ASP A 152 -12.84 -16.23 -3.39
N ASP A 153 -12.85 -17.29 -4.21
CA ASP A 153 -13.98 -17.62 -5.07
C ASP A 153 -15.24 -18.06 -4.29
N GLN A 154 -15.11 -18.41 -3.00
CA GLN A 154 -16.21 -18.69 -2.07
C GLN A 154 -16.71 -17.43 -1.35
N GLY A 155 -16.04 -16.29 -1.53
CA GLY A 155 -16.37 -15.04 -0.87
C GLY A 155 -15.77 -14.91 0.53
N GLN A 156 -14.85 -15.80 0.92
CA GLN A 156 -14.16 -15.76 2.20
C GLN A 156 -13.05 -14.71 2.20
N ILE A 157 -12.95 -13.96 3.32
CA ILE A 157 -11.85 -13.01 3.52
C ILE A 157 -10.60 -13.80 3.91
N CYS A 158 -9.49 -13.50 3.22
CA CYS A 158 -8.20 -14.11 3.46
C CYS A 158 -7.12 -13.03 3.66
N ILE A 159 -6.14 -13.31 4.51
CA ILE A 159 -4.95 -12.48 4.70
C ILE A 159 -3.87 -12.91 3.70
N PRO A 160 -3.40 -12.00 2.83
CA PRO A 160 -2.28 -12.28 1.94
C PRO A 160 -1.00 -12.49 2.74
N ILE A 161 -0.26 -13.56 2.43
CA ILE A 161 1.05 -13.86 3.04
C ILE A 161 2.10 -14.08 1.95
N ASN A 162 3.37 -13.98 2.33
CA ASN A 162 4.53 -14.20 1.46
C ASN A 162 4.53 -13.34 0.17
N GLY A 163 4.05 -12.09 0.28
CA GLY A 163 4.00 -11.16 -0.84
C GLY A 163 2.88 -11.42 -1.85
N SER A 164 1.90 -12.25 -1.53
CA SER A 164 0.69 -12.41 -2.33
C SER A 164 -0.08 -11.09 -2.42
N PRO A 165 -0.65 -10.74 -3.58
CA PRO A 165 -1.34 -9.46 -3.73
C PRO A 165 -2.64 -9.45 -2.94
N SER A 166 -2.85 -8.42 -2.15
CA SER A 166 -4.20 -8.10 -1.67
C SER A 166 -5.03 -7.59 -2.84
N THR A 167 -6.29 -7.97 -2.89
CA THR A 167 -7.22 -7.59 -3.98
C THR A 167 -8.32 -6.65 -3.52
N TRP A 168 -8.47 -6.51 -2.21
CA TRP A 168 -9.40 -5.61 -1.55
C TRP A 168 -8.71 -4.88 -0.40
N ILE A 169 -9.27 -3.73 -0.03
CA ILE A 169 -8.92 -2.98 1.17
C ILE A 169 -10.10 -3.05 2.12
N LEU A 170 -9.87 -3.59 3.32
CA LEU A 170 -10.82 -3.57 4.42
C LEU A 170 -10.54 -2.34 5.28
N LYS A 171 -11.56 -1.51 5.50
CA LYS A 171 -11.52 -0.36 6.39
C LYS A 171 -12.63 -0.49 7.43
N PRO A 172 -12.30 -0.64 8.71
CA PRO A 172 -13.30 -0.69 9.76
C PRO A 172 -13.85 0.71 10.09
N ASP A 173 -15.04 0.73 10.67
CA ASP A 173 -15.55 1.92 11.35
C ASP A 173 -14.64 2.26 12.54
N THR A 174 -14.42 3.54 12.78
CA THR A 174 -13.54 4.01 13.86
C THR A 174 -14.35 4.71 14.93
N ASP A 175 -13.93 4.56 16.19
CA ASP A 175 -14.60 5.22 17.33
C ASP A 175 -14.49 6.76 17.22
N ARG A 176 -13.45 7.25 16.58
CA ARG A 176 -13.24 8.69 16.33
C ARG A 176 -14.20 9.28 15.29
N LEU A 177 -14.60 8.47 14.28
CA LEU A 177 -15.45 8.88 13.16
C LEU A 177 -16.53 7.83 12.94
N TRP A 178 -17.48 7.80 13.88
CA TRP A 178 -18.60 6.87 13.80
C TRP A 178 -19.38 7.07 12.48
N GLY A 179 -19.71 5.96 11.83
CA GLY A 179 -20.42 5.97 10.55
C GLY A 179 -19.54 6.21 9.33
N SER A 180 -18.19 6.23 9.49
CA SER A 180 -17.25 6.42 8.37
C SER A 180 -17.44 5.39 7.26
N VAL A 181 -17.76 4.13 7.59
CA VAL A 181 -18.09 3.06 6.64
C VAL A 181 -19.25 3.43 5.74
N TYR A 182 -20.34 3.94 6.32
CA TYR A 182 -21.52 4.34 5.55
C TYR A 182 -21.29 5.61 4.75
N ASN A 183 -20.55 6.56 5.32
CA ASN A 183 -20.21 7.81 4.62
C ASN A 183 -19.35 7.51 3.38
N GLU A 184 -18.32 6.68 3.50
CA GLU A 184 -17.46 6.31 2.37
C GLU A 184 -18.27 5.55 1.30
N ALA A 185 -19.11 4.60 1.72
CA ALA A 185 -19.98 3.88 0.81
C ALA A 185 -20.99 4.79 0.08
N PHE A 186 -21.57 5.74 0.81
CA PHE A 186 -22.50 6.74 0.24
C PHE A 186 -21.80 7.60 -0.81
N CYS A 187 -20.61 8.16 -0.47
CA CYS A 187 -19.85 9.00 -1.39
C CYS A 187 -19.44 8.24 -2.65
N MET A 188 -18.96 6.99 -2.53
CA MET A 188 -18.61 6.17 -3.68
C MET A 188 -19.84 5.85 -4.56
N ARG A 189 -20.97 5.54 -3.94
CA ARG A 189 -22.21 5.29 -4.69
C ARG A 189 -22.72 6.55 -5.38
N LEU A 190 -22.62 7.70 -4.72
CA LEU A 190 -22.97 8.99 -5.31
C LEU A 190 -22.08 9.30 -6.53
N ALA A 191 -20.76 9.11 -6.39
CA ALA A 191 -19.81 9.30 -7.48
C ALA A 191 -20.13 8.38 -8.67
N LEU A 192 -20.41 7.09 -8.42
CA LEU A 192 -20.82 6.15 -9.46
C LEU A 192 -22.09 6.62 -10.18
N ASN A 193 -23.12 7.03 -9.41
CA ASN A 193 -24.38 7.52 -9.98
C ASN A 193 -24.23 8.85 -10.73
N SER A 194 -23.16 9.60 -10.46
CA SER A 194 -22.79 10.81 -11.19
C SER A 194 -21.92 10.53 -12.43
N GLY A 195 -21.74 9.27 -12.81
CA GLY A 195 -21.00 8.86 -14.00
C GLY A 195 -19.49 8.75 -13.82
N LEU A 196 -18.98 8.83 -12.59
CA LEU A 196 -17.58 8.59 -12.31
C LEU A 196 -17.28 7.09 -12.18
N ASN A 197 -16.12 6.67 -12.67
CA ASN A 197 -15.67 5.30 -12.47
C ASN A 197 -15.17 5.13 -11.02
N THR A 198 -15.81 4.25 -10.27
CA THR A 198 -15.46 3.96 -8.87
C THR A 198 -15.20 2.48 -8.66
N PRO A 199 -14.33 2.11 -7.71
CA PRO A 199 -14.13 0.72 -7.33
C PRO A 199 -15.43 0.07 -6.82
N THR A 200 -15.52 -1.24 -6.96
CA THR A 200 -16.58 -2.04 -6.31
C THR A 200 -16.42 -1.94 -4.79
N ILE A 201 -17.54 -1.78 -4.10
CA ILE A 201 -17.57 -1.74 -2.64
C ILE A 201 -18.54 -2.77 -2.06
N ARG A 202 -18.23 -3.26 -0.86
CA ARG A 202 -19.12 -4.11 -0.06
C ARG A 202 -19.08 -3.63 1.39
N ILE A 203 -20.23 -3.54 2.05
CA ILE A 203 -20.29 -3.31 3.49
C ILE A 203 -20.43 -4.66 4.16
N GLY A 204 -19.61 -4.91 5.18
CA GLY A 204 -19.64 -6.12 5.97
C GLY A 204 -19.71 -5.81 7.46
N ARG A 205 -19.90 -6.88 8.24
CA ARG A 205 -19.89 -6.85 9.70
C ARG A 205 -19.24 -8.12 10.24
N ALA A 206 -18.26 -7.94 11.11
CA ALA A 206 -17.69 -8.99 11.93
C ALA A 206 -18.31 -8.83 13.33
N VAL A 207 -18.99 -9.81 13.85
CA VAL A 207 -19.76 -9.76 15.09
C VAL A 207 -20.40 -8.38 15.40
N THR A 208 -19.63 -7.45 15.96
CA THR A 208 -20.05 -6.08 16.30
C THR A 208 -19.45 -5.02 15.39
N ARG A 209 -18.26 -5.26 14.85
CA ARG A 209 -17.48 -4.27 14.06
C ARG A 209 -17.96 -4.21 12.61
N LYS A 210 -18.33 -3.02 12.16
CA LYS A 210 -18.65 -2.76 10.75
C LYS A 210 -17.39 -2.42 9.98
N PHE A 211 -17.37 -2.78 8.70
CA PHE A 211 -16.28 -2.44 7.79
C PHE A 211 -16.79 -2.24 6.37
N ILE A 212 -16.03 -1.53 5.57
CA ILE A 212 -16.18 -1.46 4.12
C ILE A 212 -15.04 -2.22 3.46
N LEU A 213 -15.37 -3.00 2.44
CA LEU A 213 -14.43 -3.60 1.51
C LEU A 213 -14.44 -2.78 0.23
N ILE A 214 -13.27 -2.38 -0.24
CA ILE A 214 -13.08 -1.62 -1.47
C ILE A 214 -12.17 -2.44 -2.36
N GLU A 215 -12.67 -2.79 -3.54
CA GLU A 215 -11.89 -3.52 -4.54
C GLU A 215 -10.71 -2.67 -5.00
N ARG A 216 -9.53 -3.27 -5.09
CA ARG A 216 -8.34 -2.58 -5.53
C ARG A 216 -8.34 -2.45 -7.05
N TYR A 217 -8.36 -1.22 -7.55
CA TYR A 217 -8.31 -0.93 -8.99
C TYR A 217 -6.93 -1.21 -9.62
N ASP A 218 -5.89 -1.32 -8.78
CA ASP A 218 -4.53 -1.64 -9.19
C ASP A 218 -4.24 -3.15 -9.15
N ARG A 219 -5.29 -3.96 -9.21
CA ARG A 219 -5.23 -5.42 -9.29
C ARG A 219 -6.15 -5.91 -10.41
N VAL A 220 -5.67 -6.81 -11.23
CA VAL A 220 -6.46 -7.43 -12.30
C VAL A 220 -6.26 -8.95 -12.28
N ARG A 221 -7.33 -9.69 -12.48
CA ARG A 221 -7.26 -11.15 -12.58
C ARG A 221 -7.01 -11.57 -14.02
N GLU A 222 -5.94 -12.33 -14.25
CA GLU A 222 -5.63 -12.98 -15.53
C GLU A 222 -5.56 -14.49 -15.32
N GLY A 223 -6.62 -15.20 -15.68
CA GLY A 223 -6.78 -16.62 -15.35
C GLY A 223 -6.81 -16.84 -13.85
N ASP A 224 -5.87 -17.64 -13.34
CA ASP A 224 -5.74 -17.94 -11.91
C ASP A 224 -4.72 -17.03 -11.19
N VAL A 225 -4.20 -16.01 -11.87
CA VAL A 225 -3.16 -15.13 -11.34
C VAL A 225 -3.70 -13.72 -11.18
N TRP A 226 -3.40 -13.09 -10.04
CA TRP A 226 -3.61 -11.67 -9.82
C TRP A 226 -2.37 -10.88 -10.22
N ARG A 227 -2.54 -10.00 -11.23
CA ARG A 227 -1.50 -9.07 -11.65
C ARG A 227 -1.66 -7.73 -11.00
N ARG A 228 -0.54 -7.03 -10.81
CA ARG A 228 -0.48 -5.68 -10.28
C ARG A 228 -0.37 -4.67 -11.41
N ILE A 229 -1.16 -3.60 -11.33
CA ILE A 229 -1.09 -2.46 -12.24
C ILE A 229 -0.28 -1.37 -11.53
N HIS A 230 0.69 -0.80 -12.23
CA HIS A 230 1.50 0.26 -11.65
C HIS A 230 0.70 1.55 -11.51
N GLN A 231 0.92 2.23 -10.38
CA GLN A 231 0.34 3.54 -10.08
C GLN A 231 1.30 4.34 -9.19
N GLU A 232 1.11 5.61 -9.16
CA GLU A 232 1.65 6.51 -8.15
C GLU A 232 0.59 7.54 -7.73
N ASP A 233 0.70 8.09 -6.53
CA ASP A 233 -0.16 9.18 -6.11
C ASP A 233 0.36 10.54 -6.59
N MET A 234 -0.45 11.60 -6.43
CA MET A 234 -0.07 12.95 -6.88
C MET A 234 1.11 13.52 -6.11
N CYS A 235 1.31 13.14 -4.83
CA CYS A 235 2.49 13.56 -4.09
C CYS A 235 3.76 12.94 -4.67
N GLN A 236 3.71 11.66 -5.03
CA GLN A 236 4.81 10.98 -5.71
C GLN A 236 5.11 11.63 -7.06
N ALA A 237 4.08 11.82 -7.88
CA ALA A 237 4.20 12.42 -9.21
C ALA A 237 4.75 13.86 -9.19
N LEU A 238 4.40 14.63 -8.17
CA LEU A 238 4.85 16.02 -7.99
C LEU A 238 6.11 16.14 -7.12
N GLY A 239 6.55 15.07 -6.45
CA GLY A 239 7.70 15.05 -5.56
C GLY A 239 7.46 15.74 -4.22
N HIS A 240 6.25 15.71 -3.74
CA HIS A 240 5.88 16.22 -2.44
C HIS A 240 5.98 15.14 -1.35
N PHE A 241 6.33 15.54 -0.14
CA PHE A 241 6.28 14.67 1.03
C PHE A 241 4.85 14.56 1.56
N PRO A 242 4.46 13.45 2.22
CA PRO A 242 3.14 13.29 2.83
C PRO A 242 2.76 14.44 3.77
N SER A 243 3.75 15.06 4.43
CA SER A 243 3.54 16.21 5.33
C SER A 243 2.99 17.47 4.63
N THR A 244 3.07 17.53 3.31
CA THR A 244 2.52 18.64 2.50
C THR A 244 1.34 18.23 1.63
N LYS A 245 0.80 17.03 1.84
CA LYS A 245 -0.30 16.46 1.05
C LYS A 245 -1.58 17.28 1.11
N TYR A 246 -1.86 17.90 2.24
CA TYR A 246 -3.05 18.71 2.47
C TYR A 246 -2.71 20.20 2.52
N GLU A 247 -3.60 21.04 1.98
CA GLU A 247 -3.45 22.49 1.97
C GLU A 247 -3.21 23.03 3.39
N PHE A 248 -3.94 22.50 4.38
CA PHE A 248 -3.75 22.83 5.79
C PHE A 248 -3.20 21.61 6.53
N ASN A 249 -1.99 21.69 7.02
CA ASN A 249 -1.38 20.65 7.83
C ASN A 249 -1.18 21.11 9.29
N LYS A 250 -0.98 20.14 10.19
CA LYS A 250 -0.81 20.38 11.64
C LYS A 250 0.38 21.30 11.97
N ALA A 251 1.36 21.45 11.08
CA ALA A 251 2.54 22.27 11.26
C ALA A 251 2.39 23.70 10.72
N GLY A 252 1.20 24.09 10.27
CA GLY A 252 0.93 25.41 9.69
C GLY A 252 1.63 25.68 8.36
N ARG A 253 2.24 24.67 7.75
CA ARG A 253 2.82 24.76 6.41
C ARG A 253 1.73 24.57 5.38
N ARG A 254 1.65 25.49 4.44
CA ARG A 254 0.72 25.37 3.32
C ARG A 254 1.19 24.27 2.37
N GLY A 255 0.37 23.25 2.17
CA GLY A 255 0.51 22.31 1.07
C GLY A 255 0.05 22.92 -0.25
N PRO A 256 -0.01 22.09 -1.34
CA PRO A 256 -0.57 22.52 -2.61
C PRO A 256 -2.00 23.02 -2.40
N GLY A 257 -2.28 24.23 -2.83
CA GLY A 257 -3.63 24.82 -2.88
C GLY A 257 -4.17 24.85 -4.30
N LEU A 258 -5.46 25.00 -4.41
CA LEU A 258 -6.14 25.29 -5.68
C LEU A 258 -5.82 26.70 -6.14
#